data_e74f0303d56df11b6bc3fd5eb4940c5d
#
_entry.id   e74f0303d56df11b6bc3fd5eb4940c5d
#
_cell.length_a   1.000
_cell.length_b   1.000
_cell.length_c   1.000
_cell.angle_alpha   90.00
_cell.angle_beta   90.00
_cell.angle_gamma   90.00
#
_symmetry.space_group_name_H-M   'P 1'
#
loop_
_entity.id
_entity.type
_entity.pdbx_description
1 polymer ?
#
loop_
_entity_poly.entity_id
_entity_poly.type
_entity_poly.pdbx_seq_one_letter_code
_entity_poly.pdbx_strand_id
1 'polypeptide(L)'
;LFNSRLNVTVDFYNDITKDLILHMDLPSNSGYEYQYQNVGRSTNRGVELTLSGTIINSKDFYLGANFNISFNKNIVNKLDGTATVLSAQSNWRPDNRSDDFRAIVGQAVGQIYGFEVEGFYSVDDFTFDENTKKWILNEGVVDDRALFSNDLPNFGPGFIKLKDQNNDGVIDADNDRKVIGSVQPKHIGGFGLNAAWRGFDLAAMFNWSYGNKVYNANKIMASTHTNRKYNNIRDFMSLENRWSIIDPETGANVMYGNDANPERFVEINSKASIWMPMMGRTLVTDWAIEDGSFLRCSNLTLGYTLPVTVTRKLGVKNLRVYATANNLFCWTAYSGQDPEVSTQRSTPLTPGVDYSAYPKAHSYVFGLNVTF
;
A
#
# COMPACT_ATOMS: atom_id res chain seq x y z
N LEU A 1 24.27 -16.19 -27.60
CA LEU A 1 23.63 -16.09 -28.91
C LEU A 1 24.19 -14.94 -29.73
N PHE A 2 24.06 -14.96 -31.05
CA PHE A 2 24.48 -13.89 -31.98
C PHE A 2 25.94 -13.43 -31.80
N ASN A 3 26.91 -14.34 -31.84
CA ASN A 3 28.34 -14.07 -31.61
C ASN A 3 28.61 -13.41 -30.24
N SER A 4 28.00 -13.96 -29.19
CA SER A 4 28.11 -13.50 -27.82
C SER A 4 27.48 -12.10 -27.56
N ARG A 5 26.66 -11.59 -28.48
CA ARG A 5 26.00 -10.33 -28.30
C ARG A 5 24.77 -10.40 -27.38
N LEU A 6 24.16 -11.57 -27.21
CA LEU A 6 23.00 -11.79 -26.35
C LEU A 6 23.24 -12.98 -25.43
N ASN A 7 23.12 -12.72 -24.14
CA ASN A 7 23.05 -13.73 -23.09
C ASN A 7 21.61 -13.84 -22.60
N VAL A 8 21.13 -15.06 -22.43
CA VAL A 8 19.79 -15.39 -21.93
C VAL A 8 19.95 -16.41 -20.83
N THR A 9 19.38 -16.11 -19.68
CA THR A 9 19.29 -17.04 -18.54
C THR A 9 17.82 -17.21 -18.18
N VAL A 10 17.39 -18.45 -18.01
CA VAL A 10 16.03 -18.78 -17.55
C VAL A 10 16.17 -19.73 -16.38
N ASP A 11 15.66 -19.34 -15.25
CA ASP A 11 15.67 -20.12 -14.02
C ASP A 11 14.26 -20.53 -13.62
N PHE A 12 14.10 -21.80 -13.26
CA PHE A 12 12.87 -22.35 -12.70
C PHE A 12 13.17 -22.84 -11.30
N TYR A 13 12.40 -22.42 -10.34
CA TYR A 13 12.58 -22.85 -8.96
C TYR A 13 11.29 -23.30 -8.30
N ASN A 14 11.44 -24.19 -7.31
CA ASN A 14 10.36 -24.65 -6.45
C ASN A 14 10.93 -24.92 -5.06
N ASP A 15 10.85 -23.92 -4.19
CA ASP A 15 11.40 -23.93 -2.86
C ASP A 15 10.30 -24.27 -1.85
N ILE A 16 10.52 -25.29 -1.07
CA ILE A 16 9.61 -25.74 -0.03
C ILE A 16 10.26 -25.52 1.33
N THR A 17 9.71 -24.58 2.09
CA THR A 17 10.09 -24.37 3.49
C THR A 17 9.14 -25.17 4.38
N LYS A 18 9.70 -26.02 5.22
CA LYS A 18 8.97 -26.84 6.21
C LYS A 18 9.33 -26.39 7.60
N ASP A 19 8.50 -26.79 8.54
CA ASP A 19 8.76 -26.63 9.98
C ASP A 19 8.97 -25.14 10.35
N LEU A 20 8.15 -24.28 9.72
CA LEU A 20 8.12 -22.87 10.08
C LEU A 20 7.73 -22.70 11.54
N ILE A 21 8.47 -21.88 12.27
CA ILE A 21 8.14 -21.53 13.65
C ILE A 21 6.97 -20.56 13.64
N LEU A 22 5.84 -21.01 14.13
CA LEU A 22 4.62 -20.21 14.22
C LEU A 22 4.25 -20.00 15.70
N HIS A 23 3.66 -18.87 15.96
CA HIS A 23 3.03 -18.51 17.21
C HIS A 23 1.65 -19.18 17.26
N MET A 24 1.44 -20.07 18.20
CA MET A 24 0.22 -20.85 18.33
C MET A 24 -0.45 -20.54 19.65
N ASP A 25 -1.71 -20.12 19.60
CA ASP A 25 -2.51 -19.88 20.78
C ASP A 25 -2.81 -21.20 21.49
N LEU A 26 -2.69 -21.19 22.80
CA LEU A 26 -2.98 -22.34 23.63
C LEU A 26 -4.35 -22.20 24.31
N PRO A 27 -5.01 -23.32 24.61
CA PRO A 27 -6.23 -23.28 25.39
C PRO A 27 -6.02 -22.57 26.74
N SER A 28 -6.97 -21.74 27.15
CA SER A 28 -6.88 -20.93 28.38
C SER A 28 -6.62 -21.74 29.67
N ASN A 29 -6.90 -23.05 29.66
CA ASN A 29 -6.62 -23.95 30.78
C ASN A 29 -5.15 -24.41 30.87
N SER A 30 -4.31 -24.07 29.88
CA SER A 30 -2.88 -24.42 29.86
C SER A 30 -2.03 -23.58 30.83
N GLY A 31 -2.51 -22.38 31.19
CA GLY A 31 -1.77 -21.39 31.97
C GLY A 31 -0.79 -20.56 31.15
N TYR A 32 -0.74 -20.77 29.83
CA TYR A 32 0.05 -20.00 28.88
C TYR A 32 -0.85 -19.49 27.75
N GLU A 33 -0.58 -18.30 27.26
CA GLU A 33 -1.36 -17.71 26.17
C GLU A 33 -0.99 -18.35 24.83
N TYR A 34 0.29 -18.62 24.61
CA TYR A 34 0.81 -19.14 23.35
C TYR A 34 2.07 -19.99 23.52
N GLN A 35 2.42 -20.67 22.46
CA GLN A 35 3.65 -21.44 22.32
C GLN A 35 4.18 -21.32 20.89
N TYR A 36 5.50 -21.29 20.72
CA TYR A 36 6.12 -21.43 19.40
C TYR A 36 6.21 -22.90 19.01
N GLN A 37 5.74 -23.22 17.80
CA GLN A 37 5.77 -24.60 17.28
C GLN A 37 6.32 -24.62 15.85
N ASN A 38 7.02 -25.71 15.51
CA ASN A 38 7.58 -25.97 14.17
C ASN A 38 6.54 -26.74 13.33
N VAL A 39 5.57 -26.05 12.75
CA VAL A 39 4.38 -26.70 12.16
C VAL A 39 4.04 -26.22 10.76
N GLY A 40 4.46 -25.02 10.37
CA GLY A 40 4.08 -24.42 9.12
C GLY A 40 4.85 -24.97 7.91
N ARG A 41 4.23 -24.87 6.73
CA ARG A 41 4.85 -25.16 5.44
C ARG A 41 4.44 -24.09 4.43
N SER A 42 5.42 -23.61 3.68
CA SER A 42 5.15 -22.73 2.53
C SER A 42 5.95 -23.19 1.31
N THR A 43 5.46 -22.84 0.13
CA THR A 43 6.11 -23.10 -1.14
C THR A 43 6.25 -21.79 -1.90
N ASN A 44 7.44 -21.52 -2.42
CA ASN A 44 7.71 -20.49 -3.41
C ASN A 44 8.11 -21.18 -4.72
N ARG A 45 7.40 -20.91 -5.79
CA ARG A 45 7.75 -21.39 -7.11
C ARG A 45 7.66 -20.30 -8.13
N GLY A 46 8.59 -20.30 -9.06
CA GLY A 46 8.61 -19.21 -10.02
C GLY A 46 9.51 -19.47 -11.21
N VAL A 47 9.52 -18.45 -12.04
CA VAL A 47 10.33 -18.37 -13.25
C VAL A 47 11.02 -17.03 -13.26
N GLU A 48 12.30 -17.03 -13.55
CA GLU A 48 13.11 -15.84 -13.73
C GLU A 48 13.72 -15.83 -15.13
N LEU A 49 13.64 -14.68 -15.79
CA LEU A 49 14.27 -14.44 -17.07
C LEU A 49 15.25 -13.29 -16.93
N THR A 50 16.50 -13.52 -17.32
CA THR A 50 17.52 -12.48 -17.42
C THR A 50 18.04 -12.42 -18.85
N LEU A 51 18.01 -11.21 -19.40
CA LEU A 51 18.57 -10.90 -20.72
C LEU A 51 19.68 -9.86 -20.55
N SER A 52 20.80 -10.04 -21.21
CA SER A 52 21.81 -9.00 -21.32
C SER A 52 22.45 -9.04 -22.69
N GLY A 53 22.66 -7.87 -23.27
CA GLY A 53 23.20 -7.86 -24.61
C GLY A 53 23.71 -6.53 -25.10
N THR A 54 24.51 -6.62 -26.14
CA THR A 54 25.02 -5.49 -26.92
C THR A 54 24.15 -5.32 -28.17
N ILE A 55 23.36 -4.26 -28.17
CA ILE A 55 22.44 -3.95 -29.29
C ILE A 55 23.22 -3.36 -30.46
N ILE A 56 24.06 -2.35 -30.18
CA ILE A 56 24.90 -1.69 -31.16
C ILE A 56 26.31 -1.63 -30.62
N ASN A 57 27.26 -1.99 -31.46
CA ASN A 57 28.70 -1.83 -31.18
C ASN A 57 29.40 -1.40 -32.46
N SER A 58 29.59 -0.10 -32.58
CA SER A 58 30.31 0.51 -33.70
C SER A 58 31.48 1.35 -33.19
N LYS A 59 32.28 1.89 -34.09
CA LYS A 59 33.49 2.68 -33.75
C LYS A 59 33.14 3.89 -32.85
N ASP A 60 32.01 4.55 -33.12
CA ASP A 60 31.67 5.79 -32.46
C ASP A 60 30.47 5.67 -31.52
N PHE A 61 29.77 4.53 -31.56
CA PHE A 61 28.55 4.35 -30.75
C PHE A 61 28.42 2.94 -30.21
N TYR A 62 28.19 2.84 -28.91
CA TYR A 62 27.86 1.62 -28.18
C TYR A 62 26.49 1.74 -27.54
N LEU A 63 25.68 0.68 -27.61
CA LEU A 63 24.41 0.54 -26.88
C LEU A 63 24.29 -0.88 -26.37
N GLY A 64 24.26 -1.02 -25.05
CA GLY A 64 23.97 -2.25 -24.33
C GLY A 64 22.70 -2.12 -23.52
N ALA A 65 22.03 -3.25 -23.31
CA ALA A 65 20.86 -3.34 -22.43
C ALA A 65 20.90 -4.60 -21.58
N ASN A 66 20.31 -4.51 -20.40
CA ASN A 66 19.96 -5.64 -19.58
C ASN A 66 18.50 -5.57 -19.19
N PHE A 67 17.89 -6.73 -18.95
CA PHE A 67 16.50 -6.87 -18.52
C PHE A 67 16.37 -8.09 -17.66
N ASN A 68 15.65 -8.00 -16.57
CA ASN A 68 15.25 -9.15 -15.77
C ASN A 68 13.78 -9.04 -15.38
N ILE A 69 13.12 -10.18 -15.27
CA ILE A 69 11.75 -10.29 -14.74
C ILE A 69 11.63 -11.59 -13.95
N SER A 70 10.99 -11.50 -12.79
CA SER A 70 10.70 -12.65 -11.94
C SER A 70 9.20 -12.73 -11.65
N PHE A 71 8.64 -13.92 -11.84
CA PHE A 71 7.30 -14.32 -11.46
C PHE A 71 7.41 -15.30 -10.32
N ASN A 72 6.93 -14.93 -9.14
CA ASN A 72 6.91 -15.80 -7.98
C ASN A 72 5.48 -16.08 -7.52
N LYS A 73 5.17 -17.32 -7.20
CA LYS A 73 3.93 -17.72 -6.55
C LYS A 73 4.25 -18.31 -5.18
N ASN A 74 3.96 -17.55 -4.13
CA ASN A 74 3.99 -18.01 -2.75
C ASN A 74 2.69 -18.72 -2.39
N ILE A 75 2.75 -19.83 -1.67
CA ILE A 75 1.58 -20.58 -1.19
C ILE A 75 1.83 -21.08 0.22
N VAL A 76 0.93 -20.78 1.14
CA VAL A 76 0.86 -21.44 2.46
C VAL A 76 0.26 -22.83 2.25
N ASN A 77 1.05 -23.88 2.46
CA ASN A 77 0.59 -25.27 2.25
C ASN A 77 -0.02 -25.86 3.51
N LYS A 78 0.49 -25.48 4.68
CA LYS A 78 0.05 -25.99 5.96
C LYS A 78 0.32 -24.95 7.05
N LEU A 79 -0.59 -24.85 7.97
CA LEU A 79 -0.46 -24.18 9.26
C LEU A 79 -0.37 -25.24 10.36
N ASP A 80 -0.91 -25.01 11.54
CA ASP A 80 -0.94 -26.01 12.59
C ASP A 80 -2.10 -26.98 12.45
N GLY A 81 -1.84 -28.27 12.72
CA GLY A 81 -2.87 -29.30 12.83
C GLY A 81 -3.89 -29.27 11.68
N THR A 82 -5.13 -28.96 12.02
CA THR A 82 -6.27 -28.79 11.11
C THR A 82 -6.56 -27.32 10.78
N ALA A 83 -5.80 -26.37 11.30
CA ALA A 83 -6.01 -24.95 11.06
C ALA A 83 -5.81 -24.62 9.59
N THR A 84 -6.78 -23.94 8.99
CA THR A 84 -6.74 -23.47 7.60
C THR A 84 -6.46 -21.98 7.50
N VAL A 85 -6.58 -21.26 8.61
CA VAL A 85 -6.38 -19.81 8.71
C VAL A 85 -5.59 -19.48 9.96
N LEU A 86 -4.64 -18.58 9.85
CA LEU A 86 -3.93 -17.94 10.97
C LEU A 86 -4.09 -16.44 10.82
N SER A 87 -4.68 -15.80 11.83
CA SER A 87 -4.84 -14.36 11.92
C SER A 87 -3.55 -13.68 12.37
N ALA A 88 -3.28 -12.49 11.87
CA ALA A 88 -2.15 -11.67 12.28
C ALA A 88 -2.53 -10.20 12.36
N GLN A 89 -1.86 -9.47 13.25
CA GLN A 89 -2.06 -8.03 13.45
C GLN A 89 -0.80 -7.28 13.02
N SER A 90 -0.96 -6.24 12.21
CA SER A 90 0.16 -5.39 11.82
C SER A 90 0.61 -4.45 12.95
N ASN A 91 -0.26 -4.19 13.93
CA ASN A 91 -0.01 -3.32 15.07
C ASN A 91 0.51 -1.92 14.69
N TRP A 92 0.11 -1.40 13.53
CA TRP A 92 0.50 -0.06 13.12
C TRP A 92 -0.04 1.03 14.06
N ARG A 93 -1.09 0.70 14.82
CA ARG A 93 -1.65 1.54 15.88
C ARG A 93 -1.89 0.70 17.14
N PRO A 94 -1.42 1.14 18.33
CA PRO A 94 -1.53 0.34 19.57
C PRO A 94 -2.96 0.03 20.01
N ASP A 95 -3.94 0.86 19.62
CA ASP A 95 -5.36 0.71 19.92
C ASP A 95 -6.13 -0.09 18.85
N ASN A 96 -5.51 -0.40 17.71
CA ASN A 96 -6.07 -1.30 16.72
C ASN A 96 -5.77 -2.75 17.11
N ARG A 97 -6.74 -3.39 17.73
CA ARG A 97 -6.66 -4.79 18.17
C ARG A 97 -7.30 -5.77 17.18
N SER A 98 -7.73 -5.30 16.03
CA SER A 98 -8.34 -6.16 15.01
C SER A 98 -7.26 -6.84 14.19
N ASP A 99 -7.47 -8.12 13.88
CA ASP A 99 -6.68 -8.82 12.88
C ASP A 99 -6.89 -8.16 11.53
N ASP A 100 -5.82 -7.68 10.93
CA ASP A 100 -5.84 -6.98 9.64
C ASP A 100 -5.12 -7.79 8.54
N PHE A 101 -4.56 -8.94 8.90
CA PHE A 101 -3.97 -9.90 7.97
C PHE A 101 -4.40 -11.33 8.27
N ARG A 102 -4.42 -12.17 7.24
CA ARG A 102 -4.62 -13.62 7.38
C ARG A 102 -3.63 -14.40 6.53
N ALA A 103 -3.04 -15.44 7.12
CA ALA A 103 -2.40 -16.52 6.37
C ALA A 103 -3.44 -17.62 6.16
N ILE A 104 -3.76 -17.92 4.91
CA ILE A 104 -4.81 -18.87 4.52
C ILE A 104 -4.17 -19.98 3.73
N VAL A 105 -4.43 -21.24 4.10
CA VAL A 105 -3.93 -22.42 3.37
C VAL A 105 -4.44 -22.35 1.91
N GLY A 106 -3.52 -22.52 0.98
CA GLY A 106 -3.78 -22.41 -0.46
C GLY A 106 -3.56 -21.02 -1.03
N GLN A 107 -3.38 -19.99 -0.21
CA GLN A 107 -3.12 -18.60 -0.63
C GLN A 107 -1.70 -18.15 -0.29
N ALA A 108 -1.33 -16.99 -0.81
CA ALA A 108 -0.04 -16.36 -0.50
C ALA A 108 -0.06 -15.73 0.90
N VAL A 109 1.12 -15.58 1.51
CA VAL A 109 1.31 -14.77 2.72
C VAL A 109 1.06 -13.29 2.39
N GLY A 110 0.51 -12.54 3.37
CA GLY A 110 0.24 -11.11 3.21
C GLY A 110 -1.13 -10.84 2.58
N GLN A 111 -2.14 -11.66 2.90
CA GLN A 111 -3.53 -11.36 2.59
C GLN A 111 -4.07 -10.34 3.58
N ILE A 112 -4.41 -9.17 3.10
CA ILE A 112 -5.03 -8.10 3.91
C ILE A 112 -6.49 -8.44 4.09
N TYR A 113 -6.97 -8.38 5.34
CA TYR A 113 -8.29 -8.82 5.73
C TYR A 113 -9.08 -7.69 6.39
N GLY A 114 -10.24 -7.36 5.84
CA GLY A 114 -11.03 -6.23 6.28
C GLY A 114 -12.39 -6.15 5.60
N PHE A 115 -13.03 -5.00 5.75
CA PHE A 115 -14.36 -4.72 5.19
C PHE A 115 -14.27 -4.14 3.78
N GLU A 116 -15.31 -4.34 2.99
CA GLU A 116 -15.54 -3.64 1.73
C GLU A 116 -16.42 -2.43 1.98
N VAL A 117 -16.04 -1.27 1.43
CA VAL A 117 -16.84 -0.04 1.51
C VAL A 117 -17.86 -0.02 0.38
N GLU A 118 -19.12 0.14 0.70
CA GLU A 118 -20.19 0.38 -0.28
C GLU A 118 -20.30 1.87 -0.63
N GLY A 119 -19.94 2.75 0.30
CA GLY A 119 -20.01 4.19 0.15
C GLY A 119 -20.27 4.88 1.50
N PHE A 120 -21.30 5.67 1.53
CA PHE A 120 -21.81 6.29 2.75
C PHE A 120 -23.34 6.21 2.78
N TYR A 121 -23.90 6.24 3.96
CA TYR A 121 -25.35 6.28 4.13
C TYR A 121 -25.90 7.58 3.55
N SER A 122 -26.95 7.46 2.75
CA SER A 122 -27.70 8.58 2.17
C SER A 122 -28.75 9.10 3.13
N VAL A 123 -29.33 10.25 2.81
CA VAL A 123 -30.50 10.78 3.55
C VAL A 123 -31.71 9.84 3.45
N ASP A 124 -31.87 9.17 2.30
CA ASP A 124 -33.00 8.26 2.04
C ASP A 124 -32.91 6.95 2.85
N ASP A 125 -31.73 6.62 3.40
CA ASP A 125 -31.57 5.49 4.32
C ASP A 125 -32.15 5.76 5.71
N PHE A 126 -32.58 7.00 6.00
CA PHE A 126 -33.07 7.42 7.33
C PHE A 126 -34.38 8.20 7.26
N THR A 127 -35.05 8.24 8.41
CA THR A 127 -36.16 9.15 8.69
C THR A 127 -35.76 10.06 9.84
N PHE A 128 -35.96 11.37 9.69
CA PHE A 128 -35.72 12.32 10.76
C PHE A 128 -36.90 12.37 11.75
N ASP A 129 -36.63 12.16 13.03
CA ASP A 129 -37.62 12.27 14.11
C ASP A 129 -37.57 13.66 14.72
N GLU A 130 -38.62 14.44 14.49
CA GLU A 130 -38.77 15.81 14.98
C GLU A 130 -38.84 15.91 16.51
N ASN A 131 -39.27 14.87 17.20
CA ASN A 131 -39.37 14.87 18.66
C ASN A 131 -38.00 14.66 19.33
N THR A 132 -37.23 13.71 18.84
CA THR A 132 -35.90 13.38 19.39
C THR A 132 -34.80 14.17 18.72
N LYS A 133 -35.09 14.85 17.62
CA LYS A 133 -34.10 15.56 16.79
C LYS A 133 -32.94 14.67 16.36
N LYS A 134 -33.28 13.44 15.92
CA LYS A 134 -32.29 12.43 15.46
C LYS A 134 -32.74 11.76 14.17
N TRP A 135 -31.77 11.25 13.44
CA TRP A 135 -31.98 10.38 12.29
C TRP A 135 -32.16 8.94 12.76
N ILE A 136 -33.19 8.28 12.28
CA ILE A 136 -33.55 6.89 12.60
C ILE A 136 -33.37 6.07 11.33
N LEU A 137 -32.54 5.04 11.39
CA LEU A 137 -32.27 4.12 10.25
C LEU A 137 -33.60 3.44 9.85
N ASN A 138 -33.91 3.47 8.56
CA ASN A 138 -35.11 2.87 8.02
C ASN A 138 -35.05 1.33 8.08
N GLU A 139 -36.21 0.72 8.21
CA GLU A 139 -36.32 -0.74 8.19
C GLU A 139 -35.83 -1.30 6.84
N GLY A 140 -35.06 -2.38 6.88
CA GLY A 140 -34.50 -3.03 5.71
C GLY A 140 -33.19 -2.40 5.18
N VAL A 141 -32.72 -1.31 5.79
CA VAL A 141 -31.38 -0.78 5.51
C VAL A 141 -30.36 -1.51 6.38
N VAL A 142 -29.25 -1.91 5.77
CA VAL A 142 -28.13 -2.61 6.46
C VAL A 142 -27.63 -1.78 7.64
N ASP A 143 -27.47 -2.42 8.79
CA ASP A 143 -27.07 -1.78 10.06
C ASP A 143 -25.65 -2.15 10.45
N ASP A 144 -24.74 -1.17 10.41
CA ASP A 144 -23.34 -1.36 10.82
C ASP A 144 -23.00 -0.72 12.18
N ARG A 145 -24.01 -0.25 12.93
CA ARG A 145 -23.84 0.42 14.24
C ARG A 145 -23.11 -0.44 15.26
N ALA A 146 -23.24 -1.76 15.18
CA ALA A 146 -22.57 -2.70 16.10
C ALA A 146 -21.03 -2.59 16.04
N LEU A 147 -20.46 -2.25 14.89
CA LEU A 147 -19.03 -2.03 14.72
C LEU A 147 -18.55 -0.73 15.36
N PHE A 148 -19.41 0.28 15.37
CA PHE A 148 -19.07 1.59 15.89
C PHE A 148 -19.37 1.74 17.36
N SER A 149 -20.10 0.81 17.99
CA SER A 149 -20.57 0.73 19.38
C SER A 149 -20.49 2.07 20.15
N ASN A 150 -21.24 2.31 21.13
CA ASN A 150 -21.29 3.39 22.13
C ASN A 150 -20.61 4.77 21.86
N ASP A 151 -19.65 4.85 20.94
CA ASP A 151 -18.90 6.08 20.63
C ASP A 151 -19.62 7.00 19.60
N LEU A 152 -20.71 6.53 18.99
CA LEU A 152 -21.49 7.29 18.01
C LEU A 152 -22.96 7.41 18.42
N PRO A 153 -23.29 8.27 19.39
CA PRO A 153 -24.65 8.40 19.90
C PRO A 153 -25.64 8.94 18.85
N ASN A 154 -25.16 9.42 17.71
CA ASN A 154 -25.95 10.08 16.68
C ASN A 154 -25.57 9.58 15.28
N PHE A 155 -25.75 8.28 15.05
CA PHE A 155 -25.61 7.65 13.76
C PHE A 155 -26.64 8.20 12.76
N GLY A 156 -26.23 8.44 11.52
CA GLY A 156 -27.10 9.03 10.52
C GLY A 156 -26.46 9.18 9.13
N PRO A 157 -27.08 9.94 8.23
CA PRO A 157 -26.56 10.15 6.88
C PRO A 157 -25.13 10.70 6.88
N GLY A 158 -24.33 10.30 5.88
CA GLY A 158 -22.93 10.69 5.75
C GLY A 158 -21.95 9.83 6.55
N PHE A 159 -22.39 8.85 7.32
CA PHE A 159 -21.53 7.83 7.89
C PHE A 159 -21.05 6.86 6.81
N ILE A 160 -19.85 6.27 6.98
CA ILE A 160 -19.38 5.20 6.09
C ILE A 160 -20.38 4.05 6.10
N LYS A 161 -20.65 3.49 4.93
CA LYS A 161 -21.53 2.32 4.75
C LYS A 161 -20.68 1.16 4.26
N LEU A 162 -20.72 0.06 4.99
CA LEU A 162 -19.99 -1.15 4.67
C LEU A 162 -20.91 -2.14 3.94
N LYS A 163 -20.30 -3.01 3.16
CA LYS A 163 -21.03 -4.01 2.42
C LYS A 163 -21.32 -5.23 3.26
N ASP A 164 -22.56 -5.59 3.34
CA ASP A 164 -23.03 -6.85 3.90
C ASP A 164 -22.65 -7.99 2.96
N GLN A 165 -21.78 -8.89 3.42
CA GLN A 165 -21.25 -9.99 2.61
C GLN A 165 -22.16 -11.22 2.62
N ASN A 166 -22.90 -11.44 3.70
CA ASN A 166 -23.78 -12.60 3.90
C ASN A 166 -25.28 -12.28 3.68
N ASN A 167 -25.63 -11.00 3.51
CA ASN A 167 -26.99 -10.45 3.29
C ASN A 167 -27.95 -10.77 4.46
N ASP A 168 -27.47 -10.68 5.70
CA ASP A 168 -28.31 -10.82 6.89
C ASP A 168 -28.86 -9.49 7.45
N GLY A 169 -28.44 -8.37 6.86
CA GLY A 169 -28.89 -7.01 7.21
C GLY A 169 -28.10 -6.37 8.34
N VAL A 170 -27.09 -7.03 8.88
CA VAL A 170 -26.24 -6.53 9.97
C VAL A 170 -24.78 -6.68 9.60
N ILE A 171 -23.94 -5.69 9.85
CA ILE A 171 -22.51 -5.80 9.63
C ILE A 171 -21.81 -6.21 10.92
N ASP A 172 -21.09 -7.30 10.85
CA ASP A 172 -20.25 -7.79 11.95
C ASP A 172 -18.81 -8.18 11.50
N ALA A 173 -17.94 -8.36 12.49
CA ALA A 173 -16.53 -8.65 12.22
C ALA A 173 -16.26 -10.09 11.79
N ASP A 174 -17.19 -11.00 12.02
CA ASP A 174 -17.01 -12.43 11.74
C ASP A 174 -17.48 -12.79 10.33
N ASN A 175 -18.57 -12.18 9.87
CA ASN A 175 -19.26 -12.53 8.63
C ASN A 175 -18.97 -11.57 7.47
N ASP A 176 -18.67 -10.28 7.74
CA ASP A 176 -18.60 -9.25 6.69
C ASP A 176 -17.18 -8.83 6.31
N ARG A 177 -16.17 -9.38 6.96
CA ARG A 177 -14.78 -9.20 6.54
C ARG A 177 -14.36 -10.26 5.53
N LYS A 178 -13.53 -9.84 4.58
CA LYS A 178 -12.93 -10.71 3.56
C LYS A 178 -11.50 -10.32 3.24
N VAL A 179 -10.82 -11.11 2.40
CA VAL A 179 -9.56 -10.70 1.79
C VAL A 179 -9.82 -9.53 0.84
N ILE A 180 -9.31 -8.36 1.18
CA ILE A 180 -9.47 -7.10 0.43
C ILE A 180 -8.24 -6.73 -0.39
N GLY A 181 -7.13 -7.48 -0.24
CA GLY A 181 -5.93 -7.27 -1.03
C GLY A 181 -4.82 -8.24 -0.70
N SER A 182 -3.85 -8.34 -1.59
CA SER A 182 -2.62 -9.12 -1.39
C SER A 182 -1.40 -8.25 -1.64
N VAL A 183 -0.43 -8.31 -0.74
CA VAL A 183 0.82 -7.55 -0.88
C VAL A 183 1.82 -8.21 -1.81
N GLN A 184 1.54 -9.42 -2.28
CA GLN A 184 2.43 -10.14 -3.19
C GLN A 184 2.33 -9.60 -4.61
N PRO A 185 3.45 -9.20 -5.23
CA PRO A 185 3.45 -8.78 -6.62
C PRO A 185 3.19 -9.96 -7.56
N LYS A 186 2.57 -9.68 -8.70
CA LYS A 186 2.43 -10.64 -9.81
C LYS A 186 3.75 -10.87 -10.50
N HIS A 187 4.55 -9.83 -10.65
CA HIS A 187 5.93 -9.87 -11.12
C HIS A 187 6.71 -8.64 -10.65
N ILE A 188 8.02 -8.81 -10.55
CA ILE A 188 9.01 -7.77 -10.30
C ILE A 188 10.08 -7.84 -11.36
N GLY A 189 10.81 -6.76 -11.55
CA GLY A 189 11.93 -6.78 -12.49
C GLY A 189 12.69 -5.48 -12.57
N GLY A 190 13.62 -5.44 -13.51
CA GLY A 190 14.42 -4.28 -13.80
C GLY A 190 14.93 -4.29 -15.23
N PHE A 191 15.28 -3.11 -15.73
CA PHE A 191 16.03 -2.99 -16.96
C PHE A 191 17.06 -1.88 -16.86
N GLY A 192 18.15 -2.04 -17.58
CA GLY A 192 19.21 -1.06 -17.67
C GLY A 192 19.61 -0.80 -19.10
N LEU A 193 19.98 0.45 -19.37
CA LEU A 193 20.55 0.88 -20.64
C LEU A 193 21.92 1.48 -20.39
N ASN A 194 22.90 1.11 -21.22
CA ASN A 194 24.23 1.68 -21.23
C ASN A 194 24.56 2.11 -22.65
N ALA A 195 24.86 3.38 -22.83
CA ALA A 195 25.23 3.94 -24.11
C ALA A 195 26.54 4.71 -24.02
N ALA A 196 27.33 4.68 -25.09
CA ALA A 196 28.53 5.52 -25.23
C ALA A 196 28.60 6.10 -26.65
N TRP A 197 28.91 7.39 -26.75
CA TRP A 197 29.01 8.11 -28.00
C TRP A 197 30.03 9.24 -27.93
N ARG A 198 31.13 9.10 -28.66
CA ARG A 198 32.16 10.16 -28.82
C ARG A 198 32.59 10.82 -27.51
N GLY A 199 32.86 10.03 -26.49
CA GLY A 199 33.27 10.51 -25.16
C GLY A 199 32.12 10.70 -24.18
N PHE A 200 30.86 10.81 -24.62
CA PHE A 200 29.69 10.72 -23.75
C PHE A 200 29.40 9.29 -23.36
N ASP A 201 29.02 9.08 -22.12
CA ASP A 201 28.49 7.82 -21.62
C ASP A 201 27.20 8.07 -20.81
N LEU A 202 26.26 7.17 -20.99
CA LEU A 202 24.96 7.14 -20.30
C LEU A 202 24.74 5.79 -19.68
N ALA A 203 24.38 5.75 -18.40
CA ALA A 203 23.84 4.57 -17.75
C ALA A 203 22.50 4.90 -17.09
N ALA A 204 21.46 4.12 -17.35
CA ALA A 204 20.15 4.27 -16.75
C ALA A 204 19.67 2.93 -16.22
N MET A 205 19.15 2.91 -14.97
CA MET A 205 18.61 1.72 -14.35
C MET A 205 17.19 1.99 -13.86
N PHE A 206 16.31 1.04 -14.17
CA PHE A 206 14.91 1.05 -13.78
C PHE A 206 14.56 -0.23 -13.05
N ASN A 207 13.67 -0.13 -12.08
CA ASN A 207 13.07 -1.28 -11.42
C ASN A 207 11.56 -1.07 -11.27
N TRP A 208 10.83 -2.17 -11.24
CA TRP A 208 9.38 -2.15 -11.07
C TRP A 208 8.89 -3.28 -10.18
N SER A 209 7.73 -3.06 -9.59
CA SER A 209 6.84 -4.07 -9.03
C SER A 209 5.45 -3.89 -9.63
N TYR A 210 4.74 -4.98 -9.87
CA TYR A 210 3.41 -4.91 -10.46
C TYR A 210 2.42 -5.86 -9.78
N GLY A 211 1.24 -5.33 -9.46
CA GLY A 211 0.09 -6.07 -8.99
C GLY A 211 0.06 -6.35 -7.49
N ASN A 212 1.02 -5.84 -6.72
CA ASN A 212 0.98 -5.83 -5.26
C ASN A 212 0.05 -4.73 -4.75
N LYS A 213 -0.56 -4.97 -3.58
CA LYS A 213 -1.30 -3.96 -2.84
C LYS A 213 -0.45 -3.42 -1.69
N VAL A 214 -0.71 -2.16 -1.32
CA VAL A 214 -0.16 -1.48 -0.15
C VAL A 214 -1.30 -1.12 0.79
N TYR A 215 -1.16 -1.46 2.05
CA TYR A 215 -2.07 -1.04 3.11
C TYR A 215 -1.64 0.34 3.62
N ASN A 216 -2.33 1.38 3.12
CA ASN A 216 -2.08 2.78 3.47
C ASN A 216 -2.75 3.15 4.79
N ALA A 217 -2.11 2.80 5.91
CA ALA A 217 -2.61 3.12 7.25
C ALA A 217 -2.65 4.63 7.52
N ASN A 218 -1.80 5.43 6.84
CA ASN A 218 -1.85 6.89 6.93
C ASN A 218 -3.17 7.45 6.39
N LYS A 219 -3.74 6.81 5.37
CA LYS A 219 -5.03 7.22 4.78
C LYS A 219 -6.15 7.06 5.80
N ILE A 220 -6.20 5.93 6.52
CA ILE A 220 -7.16 5.72 7.61
C ILE A 220 -6.94 6.75 8.72
N MET A 221 -5.70 6.89 9.20
CA MET A 221 -5.38 7.81 10.29
C MET A 221 -5.75 9.26 9.96
N ALA A 222 -5.56 9.67 8.70
CA ALA A 222 -5.84 11.02 8.24
C ALA A 222 -7.31 11.26 7.82
N SER A 223 -8.15 10.24 7.87
CA SER A 223 -9.60 10.32 7.59
C SER A 223 -10.47 10.13 8.82
N THR A 224 -9.88 9.80 9.98
CA THR A 224 -10.62 9.61 11.24
C THR A 224 -10.46 10.80 12.17
N HIS A 225 -11.57 11.21 12.76
CA HIS A 225 -11.54 12.17 13.86
C HIS A 225 -11.28 11.41 15.15
N THR A 226 -10.07 11.53 15.67
CA THR A 226 -9.75 11.08 17.02
C THR A 226 -9.71 12.30 17.95
N ASN A 227 -9.96 12.11 19.25
CA ASN A 227 -9.85 13.16 20.27
C ASN A 227 -8.44 13.78 20.42
N ARG A 228 -7.57 13.58 19.43
CA ARG A 228 -6.20 14.13 19.39
C ARG A 228 -6.23 15.50 18.78
N LYS A 229 -6.02 16.52 19.59
CA LYS A 229 -6.07 17.95 19.26
C LYS A 229 -5.11 18.42 18.14
N TYR A 230 -4.20 17.56 17.66
CA TYR A 230 -3.11 17.97 16.76
C TYR A 230 -3.05 17.16 15.46
N ASN A 231 -4.07 16.35 15.14
CA ASN A 231 -4.10 15.63 13.88
C ASN A 231 -4.81 16.46 12.81
N ASN A 232 -4.11 16.71 11.71
CA ASN A 232 -4.73 17.25 10.51
C ASN A 232 -5.39 16.14 9.69
N ILE A 233 -6.52 16.48 9.09
CA ILE A 233 -7.21 15.65 8.10
C ILE A 233 -6.62 15.99 6.73
N ARG A 234 -6.44 14.99 5.86
CA ARG A 234 -5.91 15.22 4.51
C ARG A 234 -6.94 15.88 3.59
N ASP A 235 -6.44 16.44 2.48
CA ASP A 235 -7.21 17.24 1.51
C ASP A 235 -8.43 16.50 0.93
N PHE A 236 -8.36 15.18 0.77
CA PHE A 236 -9.52 14.40 0.33
C PHE A 236 -10.69 14.43 1.32
N MET A 237 -10.44 14.79 2.59
CA MET A 237 -11.41 15.03 3.65
C MET A 237 -11.67 16.53 3.86
N SER A 238 -11.45 17.39 2.87
CA SER A 238 -11.78 18.81 2.94
C SER A 238 -13.29 19.01 3.16
N LEU A 239 -13.69 20.17 3.66
CA LEU A 239 -15.11 20.52 3.86
C LEU A 239 -15.93 20.47 2.56
N GLU A 240 -15.28 20.65 1.42
CA GLU A 240 -15.93 20.59 0.12
C GLU A 240 -16.22 19.17 -0.35
N ASN A 241 -15.45 18.20 0.15
CA ASN A 241 -15.49 16.81 -0.32
C ASN A 241 -16.26 15.89 0.62
N ARG A 242 -16.25 16.17 1.92
CA ARG A 242 -16.81 15.29 2.96
C ARG A 242 -18.17 15.72 3.44
N TRP A 243 -18.90 14.79 3.99
CA TRP A 243 -20.06 15.11 4.82
C TRP A 243 -19.63 15.89 6.07
N SER A 244 -20.42 16.90 6.46
CA SER A 244 -20.23 17.73 7.65
C SER A 244 -21.53 17.82 8.43
N ILE A 245 -21.41 17.75 9.75
CA ILE A 245 -22.52 18.00 10.67
C ILE A 245 -22.61 19.48 11.05
N ILE A 246 -21.58 20.26 10.73
CA ILE A 246 -21.45 21.67 11.11
C ILE A 246 -21.77 22.54 9.91
N ASP A 247 -22.71 23.43 10.06
CA ASP A 247 -22.97 24.48 9.09
C ASP A 247 -21.78 25.46 9.04
N PRO A 248 -21.13 25.62 7.87
CA PRO A 248 -19.97 26.49 7.76
C PRO A 248 -20.26 27.99 7.96
N GLU A 249 -21.53 28.42 7.83
CA GLU A 249 -21.94 29.83 7.99
C GLU A 249 -22.23 30.17 9.44
N THR A 250 -22.88 29.26 10.17
CA THR A 250 -23.37 29.53 11.54
C THR A 250 -22.49 28.85 12.60
N GLY A 251 -21.76 27.82 12.26
CA GLY A 251 -21.02 26.97 13.20
C GLY A 251 -21.93 26.03 14.01
N ALA A 252 -23.24 25.98 13.72
CA ALA A 252 -24.19 25.12 14.39
C ALA A 252 -24.13 23.68 13.94
N ASN A 253 -24.45 22.74 14.83
CA ASN A 253 -24.63 21.33 14.46
C ASN A 253 -26.05 21.15 13.89
N VAL A 254 -26.15 21.00 12.58
CA VAL A 254 -27.42 20.88 11.85
C VAL A 254 -27.91 19.44 11.69
N MET A 255 -27.13 18.45 12.11
CA MET A 255 -27.50 17.04 11.99
C MET A 255 -28.40 16.57 13.13
N TYR A 256 -28.10 16.95 14.37
CA TYR A 256 -28.80 16.49 15.57
C TYR A 256 -28.79 17.52 16.69
N GLY A 257 -29.70 17.37 17.67
CA GLY A 257 -29.80 18.25 18.83
C GLY A 257 -30.69 19.47 18.59
N ASN A 258 -30.52 20.49 19.43
CA ASN A 258 -31.43 21.66 19.43
C ASN A 258 -31.37 22.46 18.11
N ASP A 259 -30.21 22.49 17.47
CA ASP A 259 -29.97 23.24 16.22
C ASP A 259 -30.15 22.35 14.98
N ALA A 260 -30.66 21.12 15.14
CA ALA A 260 -30.87 20.21 14.03
C ALA A 260 -31.83 20.80 13.00
N ASN A 261 -31.34 20.81 11.75
CA ASN A 261 -32.07 21.29 10.59
C ASN A 261 -31.83 20.37 9.40
N PRO A 262 -32.75 19.42 9.14
CA PRO A 262 -32.55 18.43 8.07
C PRO A 262 -32.36 19.02 6.68
N GLU A 263 -33.11 20.09 6.35
CA GLU A 263 -33.00 20.75 5.04
C GLU A 263 -31.62 21.37 4.86
N ARG A 264 -31.13 22.09 5.85
CA ARG A 264 -29.80 22.70 5.83
C ARG A 264 -28.69 21.63 5.82
N PHE A 265 -28.88 20.54 6.56
CA PHE A 265 -27.96 19.42 6.56
C PHE A 265 -27.81 18.79 5.17
N VAL A 266 -28.89 18.59 4.45
CA VAL A 266 -28.91 18.10 3.07
C VAL A 266 -28.23 19.11 2.12
N GLU A 267 -28.55 20.39 2.28
CA GLU A 267 -28.02 21.47 1.44
C GLU A 267 -26.48 21.55 1.50
N ILE A 268 -25.90 21.63 2.72
CA ILE A 268 -24.45 21.76 2.91
C ILE A 268 -23.67 20.52 2.45
N ASN A 269 -24.32 19.35 2.41
CA ASN A 269 -23.72 18.08 2.03
C ASN A 269 -24.03 17.65 0.58
N SER A 270 -24.73 18.46 -0.19
CA SER A 270 -25.21 18.11 -1.54
C SER A 270 -24.10 17.76 -2.54
N LYS A 271 -22.87 18.20 -2.30
CA LYS A 271 -21.69 17.94 -3.12
C LYS A 271 -20.71 16.95 -2.49
N ALA A 272 -21.03 16.44 -1.30
CA ALA A 272 -20.13 15.53 -0.60
C ALA A 272 -19.92 14.22 -1.39
N SER A 273 -18.68 13.82 -1.51
CA SER A 273 -18.26 12.62 -2.24
C SER A 273 -17.64 11.55 -1.34
N ILE A 274 -17.42 11.87 -0.07
CA ILE A 274 -16.84 10.97 0.93
C ILE A 274 -17.56 11.16 2.27
N TRP A 275 -17.56 10.12 3.08
CA TRP A 275 -18.16 10.12 4.42
C TRP A 275 -17.54 11.13 5.38
N MET A 276 -18.21 11.36 6.48
CA MET A 276 -17.68 12.24 7.54
C MET A 276 -16.57 11.57 8.36
N PRO A 277 -15.56 12.31 8.84
CA PRO A 277 -14.39 11.75 9.52
C PRO A 277 -14.64 11.39 11.00
N MET A 278 -15.85 11.05 11.37
CA MET A 278 -16.25 10.79 12.77
C MET A 278 -16.31 9.29 13.08
N MET A 279 -15.37 8.51 12.59
CA MET A 279 -15.27 7.11 12.99
C MET A 279 -14.57 6.99 14.35
N GLY A 280 -15.29 6.58 15.38
CA GLY A 280 -14.75 6.32 16.71
C GLY A 280 -13.74 5.17 16.74
N ARG A 281 -13.78 4.28 15.73
CA ARG A 281 -12.86 3.16 15.56
C ARG A 281 -12.14 3.20 14.22
N THR A 282 -10.92 2.70 14.24
CA THR A 282 -10.15 2.46 13.02
C THR A 282 -10.62 1.18 12.36
N LEU A 283 -11.30 1.29 11.23
CA LEU A 283 -11.70 0.14 10.41
C LEU A 283 -10.70 -0.09 9.29
N VAL A 284 -10.31 -1.35 9.10
CA VAL A 284 -9.53 -1.80 7.96
C VAL A 284 -10.49 -2.03 6.81
N THR A 285 -10.43 -1.18 5.81
CA THR A 285 -11.30 -1.24 4.64
C THR A 285 -10.51 -1.24 3.34
N ASP A 286 -11.11 -1.75 2.27
CA ASP A 286 -10.54 -1.76 0.92
C ASP A 286 -10.22 -0.36 0.39
N TRP A 287 -10.89 0.68 0.89
CA TRP A 287 -10.59 2.07 0.57
C TRP A 287 -9.15 2.48 0.91
N ALA A 288 -8.55 1.87 1.94
CA ALA A 288 -7.16 2.11 2.32
C ALA A 288 -6.17 1.14 1.66
N ILE A 289 -6.65 0.21 0.83
CA ILE A 289 -5.81 -0.77 0.15
C ILE A 289 -5.61 -0.33 -1.29
N GLU A 290 -4.44 0.19 -1.56
CA GLU A 290 -4.12 0.84 -2.82
C GLU A 290 -3.25 -0.03 -3.73
N ASP A 291 -3.18 0.33 -5.00
CA ASP A 291 -2.26 -0.29 -5.95
C ASP A 291 -0.83 0.15 -5.64
N GLY A 292 0.01 -0.81 -5.29
CA GLY A 292 1.43 -0.59 -5.02
C GLY A 292 2.32 -0.78 -6.25
N SER A 293 1.77 -0.92 -7.42
CA SER A 293 2.55 -1.03 -8.66
C SER A 293 3.33 0.24 -8.94
N PHE A 294 4.57 0.07 -9.39
CA PHE A 294 5.42 1.22 -9.72
C PHE A 294 6.45 0.90 -10.79
N LEU A 295 6.96 1.93 -11.43
CA LEU A 295 8.19 1.96 -12.22
C LEU A 295 9.08 3.10 -11.72
N ARG A 296 10.28 2.76 -11.28
CA ARG A 296 11.24 3.71 -10.72
C ARG A 296 12.50 3.81 -11.58
N CYS A 297 12.93 5.04 -11.85
CA CYS A 297 14.28 5.30 -12.32
C CYS A 297 15.21 5.39 -11.10
N SER A 298 15.86 4.26 -10.78
CA SER A 298 16.70 4.13 -9.60
C SER A 298 18.05 4.82 -9.73
N ASN A 299 18.59 4.87 -10.95
CA ASN A 299 19.86 5.54 -11.23
C ASN A 299 19.90 6.05 -12.67
N LEU A 300 20.37 7.26 -12.86
CA LEU A 300 20.71 7.85 -14.16
C LEU A 300 22.06 8.54 -14.04
N THR A 301 23.03 8.08 -14.81
CA THR A 301 24.38 8.67 -14.86
C THR A 301 24.66 9.14 -16.27
N LEU A 302 25.12 10.38 -16.40
CA LEU A 302 25.64 10.96 -17.62
C LEU A 302 27.09 11.36 -17.39
N GLY A 303 28.00 10.85 -18.19
CA GLY A 303 29.43 11.15 -18.15
C GLY A 303 29.95 11.72 -19.45
N TYR A 304 31.04 12.44 -19.36
CA TYR A 304 31.81 12.90 -20.52
C TYR A 304 33.30 12.73 -20.26
N THR A 305 33.96 11.97 -21.11
CA THR A 305 35.43 11.79 -21.11
C THR A 305 36.04 12.77 -22.11
N LEU A 306 36.90 13.64 -21.64
CA LEU A 306 37.55 14.66 -22.47
C LEU A 306 38.51 14.01 -23.48
N PRO A 307 38.58 14.58 -24.71
CA PRO A 307 39.50 14.12 -25.74
C PRO A 307 40.97 14.18 -25.26
N VAL A 308 41.78 13.23 -25.68
CA VAL A 308 43.21 13.15 -25.34
C VAL A 308 44.00 14.42 -25.74
N THR A 309 43.55 15.11 -26.79
CA THR A 309 44.15 16.39 -27.21
C THR A 309 43.99 17.51 -26.17
N VAL A 310 42.97 17.45 -25.34
CA VAL A 310 42.73 18.38 -24.22
C VAL A 310 43.46 17.91 -22.98
N THR A 311 43.35 16.62 -22.64
CA THR A 311 43.92 16.08 -21.39
C THR A 311 45.45 16.13 -21.37
N ARG A 312 46.12 15.97 -22.52
CA ARG A 312 47.57 16.15 -22.65
C ARG A 312 48.03 17.58 -22.28
N LYS A 313 47.24 18.58 -22.61
CA LYS A 313 47.57 19.97 -22.21
C LYS A 313 47.46 20.20 -20.71
N LEU A 314 46.64 19.38 -20.05
CA LEU A 314 46.45 19.41 -18.59
C LEU A 314 47.44 18.47 -17.85
N GLY A 315 48.29 17.75 -18.55
CA GLY A 315 49.27 16.82 -17.94
C GLY A 315 48.64 15.53 -17.39
N VAL A 316 47.40 15.19 -17.82
CA VAL A 316 46.70 13.99 -17.37
C VAL A 316 46.42 13.02 -18.54
N LYS A 317 46.35 11.71 -18.26
CA LYS A 317 46.05 10.71 -19.29
C LYS A 317 44.57 10.65 -19.62
N ASN A 318 43.72 10.74 -18.60
CA ASN A 318 42.28 10.69 -18.78
C ASN A 318 41.61 11.64 -17.77
N LEU A 319 40.55 12.32 -18.22
CA LEU A 319 39.66 13.14 -17.38
C LEU A 319 38.22 12.89 -17.79
N ARG A 320 37.44 12.31 -16.89
CA ARG A 320 36.00 12.13 -17.05
C ARG A 320 35.26 12.93 -16.00
N VAL A 321 34.29 13.73 -16.44
CA VAL A 321 33.32 14.41 -15.60
C VAL A 321 32.00 13.66 -15.67
N TYR A 322 31.27 13.55 -14.56
CA TYR A 322 29.98 12.88 -14.57
C TYR A 322 28.99 13.48 -13.56
N ALA A 323 27.71 13.30 -13.86
CA ALA A 323 26.61 13.57 -12.96
C ALA A 323 25.75 12.31 -12.83
N THR A 324 25.37 11.97 -11.60
CA THR A 324 24.48 10.86 -11.29
C THR A 324 23.27 11.39 -10.52
N ALA A 325 22.08 11.00 -10.96
CA ALA A 325 20.85 11.19 -10.23
C ALA A 325 20.37 9.84 -9.73
N ASN A 326 20.19 9.70 -8.42
CA ASN A 326 19.62 8.49 -7.83
C ASN A 326 18.17 8.75 -7.45
N ASN A 327 17.33 7.76 -7.63
CA ASN A 327 15.91 7.80 -7.32
C ASN A 327 15.21 8.97 -8.03
N LEU A 328 15.49 9.14 -9.35
CA LEU A 328 15.15 10.34 -10.11
C LEU A 328 13.63 10.56 -10.19
N PHE A 329 12.86 9.49 -10.41
CA PHE A 329 11.40 9.52 -10.37
C PHE A 329 10.83 8.12 -10.09
N CYS A 330 9.58 8.10 -9.62
CA CYS A 330 8.79 6.91 -9.45
C CYS A 330 7.38 7.15 -10.02
N TRP A 331 7.00 6.36 -11.03
CA TRP A 331 5.64 6.37 -11.57
C TRP A 331 4.83 5.32 -10.84
N THR A 332 3.77 5.76 -10.18
CA THR A 332 2.87 4.91 -9.39
C THR A 332 1.50 5.56 -9.28
N ALA A 333 0.46 4.74 -9.09
CA ALA A 333 -0.88 5.20 -8.72
C ALA A 333 -1.08 5.27 -7.20
N TYR A 334 -0.07 4.86 -6.41
CA TYR A 334 -0.12 4.92 -4.96
C TYR A 334 -0.19 6.36 -4.45
N SER A 335 -1.16 6.65 -3.58
CA SER A 335 -1.39 8.00 -3.05
C SER A 335 -0.45 8.41 -1.92
N GLY A 336 0.29 7.46 -1.34
CA GLY A 336 1.31 7.71 -0.32
C GLY A 336 2.62 8.21 -0.91
N GLN A 337 3.64 8.34 -0.07
CA GLN A 337 4.92 8.94 -0.46
C GLN A 337 5.80 7.99 -1.29
N ASP A 338 5.75 6.69 -1.00
CA ASP A 338 6.56 5.69 -1.70
C ASP A 338 5.83 4.34 -1.70
N PRO A 339 5.63 3.67 -2.84
CA PRO A 339 4.97 2.37 -2.91
C PRO A 339 5.84 1.20 -2.39
N GLU A 340 7.15 1.37 -2.25
CA GLU A 340 8.07 0.37 -1.69
C GLU A 340 8.18 0.50 -0.16
N VAL A 341 7.04 0.36 0.53
CA VAL A 341 6.94 0.57 1.97
C VAL A 341 6.55 -0.70 2.71
N SER A 342 7.09 -0.87 3.91
CA SER A 342 6.70 -1.87 4.89
C SER A 342 7.18 -1.43 6.27
N THR A 343 6.60 -0.34 6.80
CA THR A 343 7.11 0.36 7.99
C THR A 343 6.61 -0.24 9.29
N GLN A 344 5.38 -0.76 9.31
CA GLN A 344 4.84 -1.49 10.45
C GLN A 344 4.73 -2.97 10.10
N ARG A 345 5.71 -3.72 10.57
CA ARG A 345 5.84 -5.14 10.39
C ARG A 345 6.10 -5.81 11.72
N SER A 346 5.03 -6.19 12.41
CA SER A 346 5.13 -6.88 13.70
C SER A 346 5.51 -8.35 13.54
N THR A 347 5.13 -8.97 12.41
CA THR A 347 5.44 -10.35 12.06
C THR A 347 5.74 -10.48 10.57
N PRO A 348 6.38 -11.57 10.11
CA PRO A 348 6.52 -11.86 8.68
C PRO A 348 5.19 -11.99 7.93
N LEU A 349 4.07 -12.14 8.64
CA LEU A 349 2.73 -12.32 8.08
C LEU A 349 2.06 -11.00 7.69
N THR A 350 2.59 -9.85 8.13
CA THR A 350 1.99 -8.52 7.94
C THR A 350 2.89 -7.56 7.14
N PRO A 351 3.32 -7.92 5.92
CA PRO A 351 4.13 -7.03 5.08
C PRO A 351 3.27 -5.95 4.40
N GLY A 352 3.92 -4.92 3.83
CA GLY A 352 3.28 -3.96 2.94
C GLY A 352 2.37 -2.93 3.61
N VAL A 353 2.56 -2.68 4.92
CA VAL A 353 1.86 -1.62 5.64
C VAL A 353 2.67 -0.34 5.56
N ASP A 354 2.03 0.74 5.12
CA ASP A 354 2.58 2.10 5.16
C ASP A 354 2.00 2.87 6.34
N TYR A 355 2.83 3.09 7.35
CA TYR A 355 2.51 3.98 8.47
C TYR A 355 3.68 4.89 8.76
N SER A 356 3.54 6.16 8.38
CA SER A 356 4.54 7.22 8.62
C SER A 356 5.92 6.89 8.03
N ALA A 357 5.95 6.27 6.84
CA ALA A 357 7.19 6.02 6.12
C ALA A 357 7.91 7.32 5.78
N TYR A 358 9.23 7.33 5.97
CA TYR A 358 10.05 8.41 5.47
C TYR A 358 10.24 8.23 3.95
N PRO A 359 9.98 9.27 3.13
CA PRO A 359 10.13 9.16 1.68
C PRO A 359 11.57 8.94 1.27
N LYS A 360 11.78 8.16 0.20
CA LYS A 360 13.09 8.00 -0.39
C LYS A 360 13.58 9.33 -0.96
N ALA A 361 14.79 9.74 -0.58
CA ALA A 361 15.38 10.98 -1.04
C ALA A 361 15.88 10.85 -2.50
N HIS A 362 15.74 11.94 -3.26
CA HIS A 362 16.49 12.12 -4.50
C HIS A 362 17.90 12.57 -4.13
N SER A 363 18.92 12.02 -4.81
CA SER A 363 20.30 12.50 -4.64
C SER A 363 20.98 12.75 -5.97
N TYR A 364 21.77 13.80 -6.01
CA TYR A 364 22.57 14.19 -7.18
C TYR A 364 24.03 14.18 -6.79
N VAL A 365 24.84 13.49 -7.54
CA VAL A 365 26.29 13.36 -7.32
C VAL A 365 27.01 13.87 -8.55
N PHE A 366 27.96 14.76 -8.35
CA PHE A 366 28.84 15.24 -9.40
C PHE A 366 30.26 14.77 -9.09
N GLY A 367 30.96 14.25 -10.07
CA GLY A 367 32.28 13.69 -9.85
C GLY A 367 33.24 13.87 -11.00
N LEU A 368 34.52 13.71 -10.65
CA LEU A 368 35.66 13.75 -11.57
C LEU A 368 36.47 12.47 -11.40
N ASN A 369 36.80 11.81 -12.52
CA ASN A 369 37.79 10.72 -12.56
C ASN A 369 39.00 11.23 -13.31
N VAL A 370 40.18 11.26 -12.65
CA VAL A 370 41.44 11.72 -13.22
C VAL A 370 42.44 10.58 -13.17
N THR A 371 43.07 10.29 -14.30
CA THR A 371 44.20 9.34 -14.40
C THR A 371 45.43 10.10 -14.88
N PHE A 372 46.52 10.01 -14.12
CA PHE A 372 47.80 10.63 -14.39
C PHE A 372 48.73 9.74 -15.21
#